data_26da587e1e8cde5eaa5d14f07e92e1dc
#
_entry.id   26da587e1e8cde5eaa5d14f07e92e1dc
#
_cell.length_a   1.000
_cell.length_b   1.000
_cell.length_c   1.000
_cell.angle_alpha   90.00
_cell.angle_beta   90.00
_cell.angle_gamma   90.00
#
_symmetry.space_group_name_H-M   'P 1'
#
loop_
_entity.id
_entity.type
_entity.pdbx_description
1 polymer ?
#
loop_
_entity_poly.entity_id
_entity_poly.type
_entity_poly.pdbx_seq_one_letter_code
_entity_poly.pdbx_strand_id
1 'polypeptide(L)'
;MLVGAMNHPGRDVLHEIEWIAGMGLGFIDLTLEPPLAASWKVDPGTIRSALEANRLGVVGHTAFYLPIASGIEEIRRAALNELRRCVDVFAEIGAQWMNVHPDHHAPMHDRSFFVEKNRETLAALLPYARSRGVGVMLENLPGDFNTAGEVGELLDPLPELGLHLDIGHANLRVVRSTVEELLSAYGTRLRHVHLHDNKGGSADLHLPLGTGTVDVRQAVRLLQAHGYDGTITLEVFAPDLHHLSYSRDLLQQIWKEEQSGVIPTPASGRP
;
A
#
# COMPACT_ATOMS: atom_id res chain seq x y z
N MET A 1 -8.47 -12.76 5.78
CA MET A 1 -7.34 -11.92 5.31
C MET A 1 -6.66 -12.62 4.13
N LEU A 2 -6.41 -11.88 3.04
CA LEU A 2 -5.64 -12.35 1.90
C LEU A 2 -4.23 -11.73 1.93
N VAL A 3 -3.22 -12.51 1.57
CA VAL A 3 -1.84 -12.05 1.46
C VAL A 3 -1.44 -11.96 -0.01
N GLY A 4 -0.81 -10.88 -0.39
CA GLY A 4 -0.32 -10.65 -1.74
C GLY A 4 1.09 -10.07 -1.75
N ALA A 5 1.58 -9.76 -2.94
CA ALA A 5 2.85 -9.08 -3.17
C ALA A 5 2.76 -8.14 -4.37
N MET A 6 3.70 -7.20 -4.44
CA MET A 6 3.84 -6.28 -5.57
C MET A 6 4.54 -6.96 -6.75
N ASN A 7 4.20 -6.51 -7.96
CA ASN A 7 5.02 -6.81 -9.14
C ASN A 7 6.26 -5.91 -9.17
N HIS A 8 7.29 -6.35 -9.86
CA HIS A 8 8.43 -5.51 -10.19
C HIS A 8 8.17 -4.80 -11.54
N PRO A 9 8.06 -3.46 -11.59
CA PRO A 9 7.67 -2.73 -12.81
C PRO A 9 8.67 -2.86 -13.97
N GLY A 10 9.90 -3.27 -13.69
CA GLY A 10 10.92 -3.60 -14.70
C GLY A 10 10.80 -4.99 -15.30
N ARG A 11 9.78 -5.78 -14.94
CA ARG A 11 9.54 -7.12 -15.47
C ARG A 11 8.21 -7.19 -16.19
N ASP A 12 8.02 -8.26 -16.97
CA ASP A 12 6.76 -8.52 -17.65
C ASP A 12 5.64 -8.81 -16.66
N VAL A 13 4.52 -8.09 -16.76
CA VAL A 13 3.42 -8.18 -15.80
C VAL A 13 2.79 -9.58 -15.77
N LEU A 14 2.71 -10.26 -16.92
CA LEU A 14 2.13 -11.61 -16.98
C LEU A 14 3.03 -12.61 -16.24
N HIS A 15 4.34 -12.47 -16.39
CA HIS A 15 5.30 -13.27 -15.64
C HIS A 15 5.20 -13.00 -14.13
N GLU A 16 5.00 -11.74 -13.74
CA GLU A 16 4.83 -11.37 -12.32
C GLU A 16 3.53 -11.98 -11.75
N ILE A 17 2.44 -12.01 -12.50
CA ILE A 17 1.18 -12.69 -12.12
C ILE A 17 1.42 -14.20 -11.90
N GLU A 18 2.14 -14.85 -12.82
CA GLU A 18 2.41 -16.30 -12.73
C GLU A 18 3.24 -16.67 -11.49
N TRP A 19 4.32 -15.92 -11.21
CA TRP A 19 5.15 -16.25 -10.04
C TRP A 19 4.44 -15.94 -8.71
N ILE A 20 3.65 -14.85 -8.63
CA ILE A 20 2.85 -14.51 -7.45
C ILE A 20 1.83 -15.63 -7.16
N ALA A 21 1.16 -16.12 -8.20
CA ALA A 21 0.27 -17.27 -8.07
C ALA A 21 1.01 -18.54 -7.65
N GLY A 22 2.16 -18.81 -8.26
CA GLY A 22 3.04 -19.94 -7.93
C GLY A 22 3.55 -19.92 -6.49
N MET A 23 3.65 -18.75 -5.88
CA MET A 23 3.98 -18.58 -4.47
C MET A 23 2.81 -18.86 -3.52
N GLY A 24 1.61 -19.13 -4.04
CA GLY A 24 0.41 -19.35 -3.22
C GLY A 24 -0.13 -18.08 -2.56
N LEU A 25 0.13 -16.91 -3.17
CA LEU A 25 -0.43 -15.63 -2.77
C LEU A 25 -1.84 -15.47 -3.35
N GLY A 26 -2.68 -14.65 -2.71
CA GLY A 26 -4.10 -14.52 -3.07
C GLY A 26 -4.41 -13.37 -4.01
N PHE A 27 -3.50 -12.42 -4.17
CA PHE A 27 -3.67 -11.27 -5.06
C PHE A 27 -2.32 -10.68 -5.46
N ILE A 28 -2.33 -9.92 -6.54
CA ILE A 28 -1.23 -9.03 -6.92
C ILE A 28 -1.56 -7.59 -6.53
N ASP A 29 -0.61 -6.90 -5.93
CA ASP A 29 -0.61 -5.46 -5.80
C ASP A 29 0.07 -4.89 -7.03
N LEU A 30 -0.74 -4.51 -8.02
CA LEU A 30 -0.26 -4.17 -9.35
C LEU A 30 0.19 -2.73 -9.42
N THR A 31 1.51 -2.55 -9.37
CA THR A 31 2.14 -1.25 -9.53
C THR A 31 2.24 -0.90 -11.02
N LEU A 32 1.48 0.13 -11.43
CA LEU A 32 1.58 0.70 -12.79
C LEU A 32 2.68 1.74 -12.85
N GLU A 33 3.86 1.29 -13.27
CA GLU A 33 5.07 2.10 -13.33
C GLU A 33 5.96 1.67 -14.52
N PRO A 34 6.63 2.63 -15.22
CA PRO A 34 7.59 2.29 -16.25
C PRO A 34 8.80 1.50 -15.68
N PRO A 35 9.52 0.70 -16.52
CA PRO A 35 9.40 0.68 -17.97
C PRO A 35 8.43 -0.35 -18.56
N LEU A 36 8.07 -1.45 -17.86
CA LEU A 36 7.27 -2.52 -18.46
C LEU A 36 5.82 -2.52 -17.99
N ALA A 37 5.55 -2.06 -16.78
CA ALA A 37 4.21 -1.96 -16.21
C ALA A 37 3.58 -0.56 -16.35
N ALA A 38 4.07 0.29 -17.26
CA ALA A 38 3.51 1.63 -17.46
C ALA A 38 2.05 1.57 -17.92
N SER A 39 1.21 2.47 -17.39
CA SER A 39 -0.24 2.54 -17.67
C SER A 39 -0.59 2.58 -19.17
N TRP A 40 0.29 3.19 -19.98
CA TRP A 40 0.13 3.31 -21.44
C TRP A 40 0.73 2.14 -22.24
N LYS A 41 1.33 1.16 -21.58
CA LYS A 41 2.04 0.04 -22.22
C LYS A 41 1.37 -1.30 -21.97
N VAL A 42 0.75 -1.46 -20.83
CA VAL A 42 0.07 -2.70 -20.46
C VAL A 42 -1.21 -2.88 -21.26
N ASP A 43 -1.58 -4.15 -21.53
CA ASP A 43 -2.86 -4.51 -22.10
C ASP A 43 -3.78 -5.03 -20.97
N PRO A 44 -4.78 -4.22 -20.55
CA PRO A 44 -5.65 -4.59 -19.42
C PRO A 44 -6.46 -5.87 -19.69
N GLY A 45 -6.86 -6.11 -20.95
CA GLY A 45 -7.62 -7.33 -21.30
C GLY A 45 -6.80 -8.59 -21.08
N THR A 46 -5.54 -8.58 -21.49
CA THR A 46 -4.61 -9.69 -21.27
C THR A 46 -4.30 -9.88 -19.79
N ILE A 47 -4.07 -8.78 -19.03
CA ILE A 47 -3.83 -8.83 -17.57
C ILE A 47 -5.05 -9.44 -16.87
N ARG A 48 -6.26 -8.98 -17.16
CA ARG A 48 -7.49 -9.53 -16.57
C ARG A 48 -7.62 -11.03 -16.82
N SER A 49 -7.38 -11.46 -18.06
CA SER A 49 -7.43 -12.89 -18.41
C SER A 49 -6.40 -13.73 -17.63
N ALA A 50 -5.19 -13.18 -17.43
CA ALA A 50 -4.15 -13.84 -16.65
C ALA A 50 -4.51 -13.91 -15.16
N LEU A 51 -5.08 -12.84 -14.58
CA LEU A 51 -5.57 -12.83 -13.19
C LEU A 51 -6.66 -13.89 -12.99
N GLU A 52 -7.64 -13.95 -13.87
CA GLU A 52 -8.74 -14.95 -13.84
C GLU A 52 -8.20 -16.37 -13.93
N ALA A 53 -7.29 -16.64 -14.88
CA ALA A 53 -6.67 -17.96 -15.08
C ALA A 53 -5.89 -18.42 -13.84
N ASN A 54 -5.24 -17.51 -13.15
CA ASN A 54 -4.47 -17.78 -11.94
C ASN A 54 -5.27 -17.63 -10.63
N ARG A 55 -6.55 -17.23 -10.71
CA ARG A 55 -7.44 -16.99 -9.55
C ARG A 55 -6.84 -15.97 -8.56
N LEU A 56 -6.16 -14.97 -9.07
CA LEU A 56 -5.62 -13.88 -8.29
C LEU A 56 -6.58 -12.70 -8.23
N GLY A 57 -6.74 -12.13 -7.03
CA GLY A 57 -7.29 -10.79 -6.88
C GLY A 57 -6.28 -9.73 -7.34
N VAL A 58 -6.73 -8.48 -7.38
CA VAL A 58 -5.86 -7.34 -7.72
C VAL A 58 -6.19 -6.13 -6.85
N VAL A 59 -5.13 -5.47 -6.38
CA VAL A 59 -5.16 -4.14 -5.79
C VAL A 59 -4.34 -3.24 -6.71
N GLY A 60 -4.77 -2.00 -6.93
CA GLY A 60 -4.06 -1.06 -7.79
C GLY A 60 -3.04 -0.26 -7.00
N HIS A 61 -1.84 -0.10 -7.56
CA HIS A 61 -0.78 0.73 -7.01
C HIS A 61 -0.22 1.68 -8.07
N THR A 62 0.05 2.92 -7.70
CA THR A 62 0.61 3.92 -8.62
C THR A 62 2.04 4.28 -8.26
N ALA A 63 2.80 4.78 -9.24
CA ALA A 63 4.18 5.20 -9.01
C ALA A 63 4.27 6.21 -7.87
N PHE A 64 5.07 5.92 -6.85
CA PHE A 64 5.17 6.72 -5.62
C PHE A 64 5.71 8.14 -5.85
N TYR A 65 6.46 8.34 -6.94
CA TYR A 65 7.10 9.61 -7.27
C TYR A 65 6.26 10.53 -8.16
N LEU A 66 4.97 10.27 -8.35
CA LEU A 66 4.10 11.16 -9.13
C LEU A 66 3.98 12.52 -8.43
N PRO A 67 4.36 13.63 -9.11
CA PRO A 67 4.44 14.95 -8.48
C PRO A 67 3.06 15.62 -8.38
N ILE A 68 2.15 15.00 -7.60
CA ILE A 68 0.75 15.43 -7.47
C ILE A 68 0.58 16.72 -6.67
N ALA A 69 1.61 17.15 -5.92
CA ALA A 69 1.64 18.43 -5.23
C ALA A 69 2.61 19.43 -5.89
N SER A 70 3.02 19.22 -7.14
CA SER A 70 3.89 20.16 -7.84
C SER A 70 3.28 21.56 -7.89
N GLY A 71 4.10 22.58 -7.57
CA GLY A 71 3.75 23.99 -7.73
C GLY A 71 3.68 24.43 -9.20
N ILE A 72 4.24 23.64 -10.11
CA ILE A 72 4.14 23.86 -11.57
C ILE A 72 2.88 23.16 -12.04
N GLU A 73 1.88 23.95 -12.42
CA GLU A 73 0.55 23.42 -12.74
C GLU A 73 0.55 22.40 -13.88
N GLU A 74 1.38 22.62 -14.92
CA GLU A 74 1.51 21.70 -16.05
C GLU A 74 2.02 20.32 -15.61
N ILE A 75 2.98 20.27 -14.67
CA ILE A 75 3.52 19.02 -14.11
C ILE A 75 2.44 18.33 -13.26
N ARG A 76 1.78 19.07 -12.37
CA ARG A 76 0.71 18.54 -11.54
C ARG A 76 -0.46 18.01 -12.37
N ARG A 77 -0.85 18.71 -13.43
CA ARG A 77 -1.85 18.27 -14.39
C ARG A 77 -1.44 17.00 -15.15
N ALA A 78 -0.15 16.89 -15.52
CA ALA A 78 0.38 15.68 -16.14
C ALA A 78 0.30 14.49 -15.17
N ALA A 79 0.65 14.68 -13.89
CA ALA A 79 0.51 13.66 -12.85
C ALA A 79 -0.96 13.23 -12.66
N LEU A 80 -1.90 14.17 -12.59
CA LEU A 80 -3.34 13.87 -12.53
C LEU A 80 -3.82 13.06 -13.75
N ASN A 81 -3.34 13.39 -14.93
CA ASN A 81 -3.69 12.66 -16.15
C ASN A 81 -3.11 11.23 -16.14
N GLU A 82 -1.91 11.05 -15.56
CA GLU A 82 -1.36 9.71 -15.34
C GLU A 82 -2.21 8.91 -14.37
N LEU A 83 -2.58 9.48 -13.22
CA LEU A 83 -3.48 8.82 -12.27
C LEU A 83 -4.81 8.41 -12.92
N ARG A 84 -5.38 9.24 -13.80
CA ARG A 84 -6.61 8.90 -14.54
C ARG A 84 -6.41 7.71 -15.50
N ARG A 85 -5.24 7.63 -16.17
CA ARG A 85 -4.92 6.45 -16.98
C ARG A 85 -4.80 5.19 -16.12
N CYS A 86 -4.16 5.30 -14.96
CA CYS A 86 -4.12 4.19 -14.00
C CYS A 86 -5.53 3.76 -13.57
N VAL A 87 -6.43 4.71 -13.28
CA VAL A 87 -7.85 4.41 -12.99
C VAL A 87 -8.49 3.63 -14.14
N ASP A 88 -8.28 4.03 -15.40
CA ASP A 88 -8.86 3.33 -16.55
C ASP A 88 -8.36 1.88 -16.66
N VAL A 89 -7.06 1.67 -16.48
CA VAL A 89 -6.47 0.31 -16.44
C VAL A 89 -7.04 -0.50 -15.29
N PHE A 90 -7.07 0.06 -14.07
CA PHE A 90 -7.57 -0.64 -12.89
C PHE A 90 -9.06 -0.97 -12.99
N ALA A 91 -9.87 -0.08 -13.54
CA ALA A 91 -11.28 -0.35 -13.81
C ALA A 91 -11.46 -1.54 -14.76
N GLU A 92 -10.68 -1.61 -15.82
CA GLU A 92 -10.77 -2.67 -16.83
C GLU A 92 -10.31 -4.03 -16.30
N ILE A 93 -9.28 -4.07 -15.44
CA ILE A 93 -8.81 -5.32 -14.82
C ILE A 93 -9.61 -5.73 -13.58
N GLY A 94 -10.54 -4.89 -13.11
CA GLY A 94 -11.42 -5.19 -11.98
C GLY A 94 -10.85 -4.88 -10.60
N ALA A 95 -9.83 -4.02 -10.49
CA ALA A 95 -9.36 -3.54 -9.21
C ALA A 95 -10.40 -2.61 -8.56
N GLN A 96 -10.77 -2.88 -7.32
CA GLN A 96 -11.75 -2.07 -6.59
C GLN A 96 -11.13 -0.81 -5.98
N TRP A 97 -9.84 -0.84 -5.65
CA TRP A 97 -9.12 0.23 -5.00
C TRP A 97 -7.77 0.44 -5.67
N MET A 98 -7.33 1.70 -5.73
CA MET A 98 -5.97 2.04 -6.13
C MET A 98 -5.30 2.93 -5.09
N ASN A 99 -4.01 2.70 -4.85
CA ASN A 99 -3.16 3.50 -3.99
C ASN A 99 -2.68 4.78 -4.68
N VAL A 100 -2.58 5.86 -3.90
CA VAL A 100 -1.90 7.10 -4.27
C VAL A 100 -1.04 7.54 -3.08
N HIS A 101 0.20 7.92 -3.35
CA HIS A 101 1.08 8.51 -2.36
C HIS A 101 0.91 10.03 -2.31
N PRO A 102 0.88 10.65 -1.13
CA PRO A 102 0.97 12.09 -1.03
C PRO A 102 2.37 12.56 -1.43
N ASP A 103 2.44 13.68 -2.14
CA ASP A 103 3.70 14.27 -2.60
C ASP A 103 4.16 15.39 -1.65
N HIS A 104 5.47 15.43 -1.35
CA HIS A 104 6.10 16.40 -0.44
C HIS A 104 7.44 16.96 -1.00
N HIS A 105 7.66 16.92 -2.32
CA HIS A 105 8.96 17.18 -2.94
C HIS A 105 9.21 18.64 -3.34
N ALA A 106 8.75 19.63 -2.58
CA ALA A 106 9.06 21.03 -2.84
C ALA A 106 9.67 21.71 -1.59
N PRO A 107 10.96 21.47 -1.26
CA PRO A 107 11.57 21.78 0.03
C PRO A 107 11.64 23.26 0.40
N MET A 108 11.32 24.16 -0.54
CA MET A 108 11.28 25.62 -0.31
C MET A 108 9.88 26.13 0.03
N HIS A 109 8.88 25.25 0.06
CA HIS A 109 7.50 25.59 0.42
C HIS A 109 7.15 25.09 1.82
N ASP A 110 6.23 25.81 2.45
CA ASP A 110 5.66 25.39 3.75
C ASP A 110 4.78 24.14 3.58
N ARG A 111 4.61 23.39 4.66
CA ARG A 111 3.76 22.20 4.69
C ARG A 111 2.34 22.46 4.15
N SER A 112 1.75 23.60 4.48
CA SER A 112 0.40 23.98 4.02
C SER A 112 0.27 23.97 2.50
N PHE A 113 1.35 24.34 1.80
CA PHE A 113 1.38 24.28 0.33
C PHE A 113 1.21 22.86 -0.21
N PHE A 114 1.94 21.89 0.36
CA PHE A 114 1.81 20.49 -0.08
C PHE A 114 0.44 19.93 0.22
N VAL A 115 -0.06 20.19 1.43
CA VAL A 115 -1.40 19.74 1.83
C VAL A 115 -2.44 20.28 0.86
N GLU A 116 -2.40 21.58 0.53
CA GLU A 116 -3.33 22.20 -0.42
C GLU A 116 -3.24 21.56 -1.80
N LYS A 117 -2.02 21.39 -2.35
CA LYS A 117 -1.83 20.86 -3.70
C LYS A 117 -2.18 19.38 -3.83
N ASN A 118 -1.86 18.57 -2.82
CA ASN A 118 -2.34 17.18 -2.73
C ASN A 118 -3.88 17.15 -2.73
N ARG A 119 -4.52 17.97 -1.89
CA ARG A 119 -5.99 18.05 -1.81
C ARG A 119 -6.63 18.44 -3.14
N GLU A 120 -6.09 19.47 -3.82
CA GLU A 120 -6.58 19.88 -5.14
C GLU A 120 -6.55 18.73 -6.15
N THR A 121 -5.42 18.01 -6.21
CA THR A 121 -5.24 16.91 -7.16
C THR A 121 -6.14 15.72 -6.81
N LEU A 122 -6.20 15.33 -5.53
CA LEU A 122 -7.05 14.23 -5.08
C LEU A 122 -8.55 14.57 -5.26
N ALA A 123 -8.97 15.80 -4.95
CA ALA A 123 -10.35 16.25 -5.19
C ALA A 123 -10.74 16.20 -6.68
N ALA A 124 -9.78 16.46 -7.59
CA ALA A 124 -10.02 16.35 -9.04
C ALA A 124 -9.98 14.91 -9.55
N LEU A 125 -9.32 13.99 -8.83
CA LEU A 125 -9.22 12.57 -9.19
C LEU A 125 -10.46 11.78 -8.74
N LEU A 126 -10.93 12.00 -7.50
CA LEU A 126 -11.98 11.19 -6.86
C LEU A 126 -13.28 11.05 -7.69
N PRO A 127 -13.86 12.12 -8.28
CA PRO A 127 -15.06 11.98 -9.10
C PRO A 127 -14.83 11.13 -10.36
N TYR A 128 -13.61 11.23 -10.95
CA TYR A 128 -13.23 10.44 -12.10
C TYR A 128 -13.13 8.96 -11.75
N ALA A 129 -12.38 8.63 -10.70
CA ALA A 129 -12.21 7.27 -10.22
C ALA A 129 -13.55 6.62 -9.85
N ARG A 130 -14.40 7.35 -9.11
CA ARG A 130 -15.77 6.91 -8.77
C ARG A 130 -16.61 6.60 -10.02
N SER A 131 -16.52 7.43 -11.07
CA SER A 131 -17.26 7.20 -12.33
C SER A 131 -16.84 5.92 -13.05
N ARG A 132 -15.64 5.42 -12.74
CA ARG A 132 -15.08 4.17 -13.26
C ARG A 132 -15.23 2.99 -12.31
N GLY A 133 -15.82 3.18 -11.13
CA GLY A 133 -16.01 2.14 -10.12
C GLY A 133 -14.74 1.80 -9.33
N VAL A 134 -13.70 2.66 -9.37
CA VAL A 134 -12.45 2.49 -8.64
C VAL A 134 -12.41 3.44 -7.45
N GLY A 135 -12.19 2.92 -6.24
CA GLY A 135 -11.89 3.72 -5.07
C GLY A 135 -10.43 4.18 -5.05
N VAL A 136 -10.17 5.32 -4.44
CA VAL A 136 -8.82 5.84 -4.22
C VAL A 136 -8.49 5.76 -2.74
N MET A 137 -7.32 5.26 -2.40
CA MET A 137 -6.79 5.21 -1.04
C MET A 137 -5.45 5.92 -0.97
N LEU A 138 -5.22 6.59 0.16
CA LEU A 138 -4.01 7.35 0.46
C LEU A 138 -3.14 6.56 1.41
N GLU A 139 -1.87 6.44 1.09
CA GLU A 139 -0.88 5.77 1.92
C GLU A 139 -0.23 6.73 2.91
N ASN A 140 0.01 6.27 4.15
CA ASN A 140 0.84 7.02 5.07
C ASN A 140 2.32 6.92 4.70
N LEU A 141 3.01 8.05 4.70
CA LEU A 141 4.44 8.14 4.37
C LEU A 141 5.28 8.65 5.51
N PRO A 142 6.50 8.12 5.72
CA PRO A 142 7.41 8.58 6.75
C PRO A 142 7.75 10.06 6.63
N GLY A 143 7.58 10.81 7.72
CA GLY A 143 7.92 12.22 7.81
C GLY A 143 6.71 13.13 7.75
N ASP A 144 6.16 13.42 6.58
CA ASP A 144 5.15 14.47 6.43
C ASP A 144 3.68 13.99 6.48
N PHE A 145 3.45 12.69 6.32
CA PHE A 145 2.10 12.11 6.31
C PHE A 145 2.04 10.77 7.04
N ASN A 146 2.55 10.72 8.29
CA ASN A 146 2.68 9.48 9.03
C ASN A 146 1.89 9.41 10.34
N THR A 147 1.42 10.53 10.85
CA THR A 147 0.56 10.60 12.04
C THR A 147 -0.91 10.75 11.64
N ALA A 148 -1.83 10.42 12.57
CA ALA A 148 -3.26 10.60 12.33
C ALA A 148 -3.63 12.06 12.01
N GLY A 149 -2.98 13.02 12.66
CA GLY A 149 -3.19 14.44 12.38
C GLY A 149 -2.73 14.83 10.98
N GLU A 150 -1.55 14.37 10.56
CA GLU A 150 -0.97 14.68 9.25
C GLU A 150 -1.75 14.03 8.09
N VAL A 151 -2.10 12.75 8.22
CA VAL A 151 -2.93 12.04 7.24
C VAL A 151 -4.34 12.63 7.19
N GLY A 152 -4.85 13.08 8.35
CA GLY A 152 -6.14 13.73 8.48
C GLY A 152 -6.28 15.02 7.68
N GLU A 153 -5.20 15.76 7.50
CA GLU A 153 -5.22 16.97 6.64
C GLU A 153 -5.68 16.67 5.21
N LEU A 154 -5.49 15.42 4.74
CA LEU A 154 -5.93 14.98 3.41
C LEU A 154 -7.24 14.16 3.49
N LEU A 155 -7.38 13.29 4.50
CA LEU A 155 -8.54 12.42 4.62
C LEU A 155 -9.81 13.16 5.04
N ASP A 156 -9.75 14.06 6.04
CA ASP A 156 -10.95 14.70 6.58
C ASP A 156 -11.72 15.54 5.57
N PRO A 157 -11.08 16.38 4.72
CA PRO A 157 -11.79 17.13 3.70
C PRO A 157 -12.26 16.29 2.51
N LEU A 158 -11.79 15.03 2.37
CA LEU A 158 -12.07 14.13 1.26
C LEU A 158 -12.68 12.81 1.77
N PRO A 159 -13.97 12.78 2.16
CA PRO A 159 -14.56 11.62 2.82
C PRO A 159 -14.61 10.35 1.97
N GLU A 160 -14.50 10.46 0.65
CA GLU A 160 -14.45 9.32 -0.27
C GLU A 160 -13.06 8.66 -0.34
N LEU A 161 -12.01 9.35 0.13
CA LEU A 161 -10.64 8.84 0.11
C LEU A 161 -10.46 7.76 1.19
N GLY A 162 -10.03 6.56 0.81
CA GLY A 162 -9.71 5.48 1.73
C GLY A 162 -8.35 5.67 2.41
N LEU A 163 -8.12 4.94 3.50
CA LEU A 163 -6.79 4.79 4.09
C LEU A 163 -6.11 3.53 3.49
N HIS A 164 -4.89 3.68 3.02
CA HIS A 164 -3.93 2.61 2.82
C HIS A 164 -2.92 2.70 3.96
N LEU A 165 -2.88 1.70 4.84
CA LEU A 165 -1.99 1.69 5.99
C LEU A 165 -0.72 0.90 5.64
N ASP A 166 0.41 1.59 5.51
CA ASP A 166 1.71 0.94 5.54
C ASP A 166 2.23 0.89 6.98
N ILE A 167 2.32 -0.35 7.51
CA ILE A 167 2.76 -0.63 8.87
C ILE A 167 4.26 -0.41 9.03
N GLY A 168 5.04 -0.68 7.99
CA GLY A 168 6.48 -0.41 8.00
C GLY A 168 6.75 1.10 8.04
N HIS A 169 6.08 1.90 7.22
CA HIS A 169 6.15 3.36 7.26
C HIS A 169 5.76 3.92 8.62
N ALA A 170 4.72 3.36 9.24
CA ALA A 170 4.25 3.77 10.56
C ALA A 170 5.30 3.60 11.68
N ASN A 171 6.38 2.85 11.43
CA ASN A 171 7.51 2.65 12.35
C ASN A 171 8.73 3.53 12.03
N LEU A 172 8.67 4.35 10.97
CA LEU A 172 9.79 5.17 10.51
C LEU A 172 9.64 6.64 10.90
N ARG A 173 10.77 7.29 11.28
CA ARG A 173 10.84 8.70 11.69
C ARG A 173 9.93 9.09 12.85
N VAL A 174 9.57 8.14 13.68
CA VAL A 174 8.70 8.28 14.85
C VAL A 174 9.35 7.68 16.10
N VAL A 175 8.92 8.12 17.27
CA VAL A 175 9.37 7.54 18.55
C VAL A 175 8.63 6.25 18.86
N ARG A 176 7.37 6.17 18.44
CA ARG A 176 6.49 5.00 18.56
C ARG A 176 5.72 4.83 17.26
N SER A 177 5.44 3.59 16.90
CA SER A 177 4.62 3.28 15.72
C SER A 177 3.27 4.01 15.76
N THR A 178 2.87 4.57 14.63
CA THR A 178 1.61 5.32 14.46
C THR A 178 0.43 4.46 14.06
N VAL A 179 0.59 3.14 13.96
CA VAL A 179 -0.48 2.19 13.57
C VAL A 179 -1.73 2.35 14.44
N GLU A 180 -1.56 2.43 15.78
CA GLU A 180 -2.70 2.52 16.71
C GLU A 180 -3.48 3.82 16.52
N GLU A 181 -2.82 4.95 16.39
CA GLU A 181 -3.49 6.24 16.21
C GLU A 181 -4.17 6.35 14.84
N LEU A 182 -3.52 5.82 13.77
CA LEU A 182 -4.10 5.79 12.42
C LEU A 182 -5.35 4.91 12.36
N LEU A 183 -5.31 3.73 12.97
CA LEU A 183 -6.47 2.84 13.03
C LEU A 183 -7.58 3.41 13.93
N SER A 184 -7.23 4.03 15.05
CA SER A 184 -8.22 4.67 15.94
C SER A 184 -8.97 5.81 15.25
N ALA A 185 -8.28 6.61 14.44
CA ALA A 185 -8.86 7.73 13.72
C ALA A 185 -9.58 7.32 12.43
N TYR A 186 -8.98 6.41 11.66
CA TYR A 186 -9.39 6.13 10.28
C TYR A 186 -9.59 4.64 9.96
N GLY A 187 -9.66 3.75 10.95
CA GLY A 187 -9.85 2.31 10.76
C GLY A 187 -11.09 1.96 9.93
N THR A 188 -12.19 2.71 10.06
CA THR A 188 -13.40 2.54 9.23
C THR A 188 -13.18 2.88 7.74
N ARG A 189 -12.13 3.62 7.43
CA ARG A 189 -11.71 4.00 6.08
C ARG A 189 -10.57 3.14 5.54
N LEU A 190 -10.05 2.18 6.33
CA LEU A 190 -8.98 1.28 5.91
C LEU A 190 -9.45 0.39 4.75
N ARG A 191 -8.66 0.36 3.67
CA ARG A 191 -8.96 -0.39 2.45
C ARG A 191 -7.89 -1.40 2.10
N HIS A 192 -6.64 -1.10 2.45
CA HIS A 192 -5.49 -1.93 2.14
C HIS A 192 -4.40 -1.74 3.17
N VAL A 193 -3.53 -2.74 3.30
CA VAL A 193 -2.38 -2.72 4.22
C VAL A 193 -1.13 -3.14 3.47
N HIS A 194 -0.05 -2.37 3.61
CA HIS A 194 1.32 -2.81 3.35
C HIS A 194 2.00 -3.24 4.63
N LEU A 195 2.83 -4.27 4.52
CA LEU A 195 3.57 -4.81 5.65
C LEU A 195 4.97 -5.25 5.23
N HIS A 196 5.95 -4.60 5.80
CA HIS A 196 7.35 -4.97 5.76
C HIS A 196 8.01 -4.69 7.11
N ASP A 197 9.18 -5.24 7.35
CA ASP A 197 9.94 -4.93 8.55
C ASP A 197 11.02 -3.88 8.26
N ASN A 198 11.46 -3.17 9.29
CA ASN A 198 12.55 -2.21 9.24
C ASN A 198 13.18 -2.07 10.64
N LYS A 199 14.20 -1.24 10.77
CA LYS A 199 14.93 -1.04 12.04
C LYS A 199 14.53 0.24 12.78
N GLY A 200 13.42 0.88 12.35
CA GLY A 200 13.10 2.24 12.78
C GLY A 200 14.06 3.27 12.16
N GLY A 201 14.06 4.48 12.70
CA GLY A 201 14.88 5.56 12.17
C GLY A 201 14.34 6.10 10.84
N SER A 202 15.21 6.34 9.85
CA SER A 202 14.84 7.00 8.59
C SER A 202 14.99 6.13 7.34
N ALA A 203 15.55 4.92 7.48
CA ALA A 203 15.81 4.04 6.35
C ALA A 203 14.64 3.09 6.13
N ASP A 204 13.99 3.23 4.98
CA ASP A 204 12.94 2.33 4.54
C ASP A 204 13.58 1.10 3.88
N LEU A 205 13.63 0.00 4.66
CA LEU A 205 14.47 -1.16 4.34
C LEU A 205 13.71 -2.33 3.71
N HIS A 206 12.39 -2.35 3.79
CA HIS A 206 11.53 -3.43 3.28
C HIS A 206 12.04 -4.84 3.62
N LEU A 207 12.40 -5.04 4.90
CA LEU A 207 12.99 -6.29 5.38
C LEU A 207 11.93 -7.40 5.51
N PRO A 208 12.38 -8.68 5.47
CA PRO A 208 11.53 -9.80 5.85
C PRO A 208 11.00 -9.66 7.29
N LEU A 209 9.77 -10.09 7.52
CA LEU A 209 9.13 -10.00 8.84
C LEU A 209 9.94 -10.71 9.93
N GLY A 210 10.05 -10.06 11.10
CA GLY A 210 10.79 -10.58 12.25
C GLY A 210 12.29 -10.36 12.18
N THR A 211 12.79 -9.60 11.22
CA THR A 211 14.22 -9.28 11.11
C THR A 211 14.56 -7.83 11.48
N GLY A 212 13.57 -7.03 11.80
CA GLY A 212 13.68 -5.65 12.23
C GLY A 212 13.06 -5.39 13.60
N THR A 213 12.38 -4.25 13.75
CA THR A 213 11.80 -3.77 15.01
C THR A 213 10.28 -3.53 14.94
N VAL A 214 9.65 -3.80 13.80
CA VAL A 214 8.20 -3.68 13.66
C VAL A 214 7.51 -4.75 14.51
N ASP A 215 6.63 -4.33 15.43
CA ASP A 215 5.83 -5.29 16.20
C ASP A 215 4.65 -5.79 15.35
N VAL A 216 4.96 -6.77 14.47
CA VAL A 216 3.99 -7.38 13.57
C VAL A 216 2.81 -7.98 14.34
N ARG A 217 3.05 -8.55 15.52
CA ARG A 217 1.99 -9.16 16.34
C ARG A 217 1.03 -8.12 16.88
N GLN A 218 1.55 -7.00 17.41
CA GLN A 218 0.71 -5.89 17.85
C GLN A 218 -0.09 -5.30 16.69
N ALA A 219 0.55 -5.10 15.54
CA ALA A 219 -0.14 -4.59 14.35
C ALA A 219 -1.30 -5.50 13.92
N VAL A 220 -1.10 -6.82 13.90
CA VAL A 220 -2.16 -7.80 13.60
C VAL A 220 -3.29 -7.72 14.63
N ARG A 221 -3.00 -7.62 15.92
CA ARG A 221 -4.05 -7.44 16.96
C ARG A 221 -4.87 -6.19 16.73
N LEU A 222 -4.22 -5.08 16.41
CA LEU A 222 -4.89 -3.81 16.14
C LEU A 222 -5.77 -3.89 14.89
N LEU A 223 -5.29 -4.50 13.79
CA LEU A 223 -6.09 -4.74 12.60
C LEU A 223 -7.36 -5.55 12.91
N GLN A 224 -7.20 -6.66 13.63
CA GLN A 224 -8.33 -7.53 14.02
C GLN A 224 -9.29 -6.83 14.98
N ALA A 225 -8.79 -6.05 15.94
CA ALA A 225 -9.60 -5.27 16.87
C ALA A 225 -10.46 -4.22 16.16
N HIS A 226 -10.01 -3.71 15.00
CA HIS A 226 -10.78 -2.81 14.13
C HIS A 226 -11.60 -3.55 13.07
N GLY A 227 -11.70 -4.88 13.15
CA GLY A 227 -12.51 -5.70 12.24
C GLY A 227 -11.94 -5.81 10.82
N TYR A 228 -10.65 -5.54 10.62
CA TYR A 228 -10.03 -5.68 9.31
C TYR A 228 -9.75 -7.15 8.98
N ASP A 229 -10.25 -7.59 7.84
CA ASP A 229 -10.02 -8.93 7.27
C ASP A 229 -9.79 -8.85 5.75
N GLY A 230 -9.20 -7.76 5.30
CA GLY A 230 -8.98 -7.44 3.88
C GLY A 230 -7.66 -8.00 3.33
N THR A 231 -7.02 -7.22 2.49
CA THR A 231 -5.79 -7.56 1.76
C THR A 231 -4.55 -6.98 2.44
N ILE A 232 -3.51 -7.78 2.59
CA ILE A 232 -2.20 -7.35 3.10
C ILE A 232 -1.13 -7.68 2.05
N THR A 233 -0.50 -6.66 1.49
CA THR A 233 0.67 -6.81 0.64
C THR A 233 1.92 -6.96 1.50
N LEU A 234 2.69 -8.00 1.25
CA LEU A 234 4.04 -8.12 1.78
C LEU A 234 5.00 -7.38 0.87
N GLU A 235 5.42 -6.21 1.31
CA GLU A 235 6.35 -5.36 0.60
C GLU A 235 7.81 -5.68 0.98
N VAL A 236 8.22 -6.93 0.74
CA VAL A 236 9.52 -7.46 1.12
C VAL A 236 10.43 -7.51 -0.11
N PHE A 237 11.41 -6.60 -0.16
CA PHE A 237 12.36 -6.48 -1.27
C PHE A 237 13.67 -7.21 -0.97
N ALA A 238 13.62 -8.52 -1.00
CA ALA A 238 14.80 -9.37 -0.83
C ALA A 238 15.15 -10.08 -2.14
N PRO A 239 16.46 -10.26 -2.45
CA PRO A 239 16.88 -10.98 -3.66
C PRO A 239 16.40 -12.43 -3.70
N ASP A 240 16.24 -13.05 -2.53
CA ASP A 240 15.77 -14.42 -2.37
C ASP A 240 14.29 -14.45 -2.00
N LEU A 241 13.46 -15.00 -2.89
CA LEU A 241 12.02 -15.15 -2.69
C LEU A 241 11.63 -16.03 -1.49
N HIS A 242 12.55 -16.84 -0.93
CA HIS A 242 12.32 -17.54 0.32
C HIS A 242 12.01 -16.61 1.47
N HIS A 243 12.54 -15.38 1.46
CA HIS A 243 12.20 -14.37 2.47
C HIS A 243 10.75 -13.92 2.39
N LEU A 244 10.18 -13.82 1.19
CA LEU A 244 8.77 -13.51 1.00
C LEU A 244 7.87 -14.67 1.46
N SER A 245 8.23 -15.92 1.10
CA SER A 245 7.53 -17.12 1.59
C SER A 245 7.53 -17.21 3.11
N TYR A 246 8.69 -17.00 3.72
CA TYR A 246 8.82 -16.97 5.18
C TYR A 246 7.93 -15.89 5.80
N SER A 247 7.94 -14.67 5.26
CA SER A 247 7.13 -13.56 5.77
C SER A 247 5.64 -13.85 5.65
N ARG A 248 5.20 -14.47 4.54
CA ARG A 248 3.83 -14.93 4.36
C ARG A 248 3.42 -15.94 5.43
N ASP A 249 4.23 -16.97 5.62
CA ASP A 249 3.93 -18.06 6.55
C ASP A 249 3.89 -17.54 7.99
N LEU A 250 4.83 -16.66 8.34
CA LEU A 250 4.87 -16.00 9.65
C LEU A 250 3.64 -15.11 9.88
N LEU A 251 3.24 -14.29 8.90
CA LEU A 251 2.05 -13.45 9.00
C LEU A 251 0.79 -14.30 9.17
N GLN A 252 0.63 -15.36 8.38
CA GLN A 252 -0.52 -16.26 8.47
C GLN A 252 -0.58 -16.98 9.82
N GLN A 253 0.57 -17.37 10.36
CA GLN A 253 0.66 -17.97 11.69
C GLN A 253 0.22 -16.98 12.77
N ILE A 254 0.81 -15.77 12.79
CA ILE A 254 0.47 -14.73 13.76
C ILE A 254 -1.03 -14.38 13.67
N TRP A 255 -1.56 -14.25 12.46
CA TRP A 255 -2.98 -13.93 12.24
C TRP A 255 -3.91 -14.96 12.88
N LYS A 256 -3.63 -16.26 12.69
CA LYS A 256 -4.41 -17.36 13.27
C LYS A 256 -4.29 -17.43 14.80
N GLU A 257 -3.09 -17.25 15.32
CA GLU A 257 -2.82 -17.26 16.77
C GLU A 257 -3.61 -16.15 17.47
N GLU A 258 -3.58 -14.93 16.93
CA GLU A 258 -4.30 -13.78 17.51
C GLU A 258 -5.83 -13.96 17.42
N GLN A 259 -6.35 -14.53 16.33
CA GLN A 259 -7.79 -14.87 16.20
C GLN A 259 -8.25 -15.90 17.23
N SER A 260 -7.40 -16.85 17.57
CA SER A 260 -7.75 -17.93 18.49
C SER A 260 -7.56 -17.58 19.97
N GLY A 261 -6.99 -16.41 20.29
CA GLY A 261 -6.64 -15.99 21.65
C GLY A 261 -5.55 -16.88 22.29
N VAL A 262 -4.84 -17.68 21.51
CA VAL A 262 -3.73 -18.51 22.00
C VAL A 262 -2.52 -17.63 22.24
N ILE A 263 -2.18 -17.41 23.51
CA ILE A 263 -0.91 -16.76 23.88
C ILE A 263 0.23 -17.74 23.55
N PRO A 264 1.15 -17.41 22.64
CA PRO A 264 2.28 -18.28 22.34
C PRO A 264 3.12 -18.46 23.60
N THR A 265 3.40 -19.69 23.95
CA THR A 265 4.43 -19.96 24.96
C THR A 265 5.76 -19.43 24.44
N PRO A 266 6.48 -18.55 25.18
CA PRO A 266 7.77 -18.06 24.72
C PRO A 266 8.66 -19.26 24.41
N ALA A 267 9.24 -19.28 23.21
CA ALA A 267 10.20 -20.32 22.83
C ALA A 267 11.27 -20.37 23.94
N SER A 268 11.37 -21.50 24.62
CA SER A 268 12.37 -21.74 25.63
C SER A 268 13.73 -21.42 25.01
N GLY A 269 14.42 -20.40 25.58
CA GLY A 269 15.65 -19.85 25.05
C GLY A 269 16.63 -20.97 24.71
N ARG A 270 17.23 -20.83 23.52
CA ARG A 270 18.46 -21.56 23.24
C ARG A 270 19.58 -20.94 24.09
N PRO A 271 20.44 -21.77 24.67
CA PRO A 271 21.57 -21.34 25.48
C PRO A 271 22.57 -20.50 24.71
#